data_81355c0c403b0c6efd9edf14317240ce
#
_entry.id   81355c0c403b0c6efd9edf14317240ce
#
_cell.length_a   1.000
_cell.length_b   1.000
_cell.length_c   1.000
_cell.angle_alpha   90.00
_cell.angle_beta   90.00
_cell.angle_gamma   90.00
#
_symmetry.space_group_name_H-M   'P 1'
#
loop_
_entity.id
_entity.type
_entity.pdbx_description
1 polymer ?
#
loop_
_entity_poly.entity_id
_entity_poly.type
_entity_poly.pdbx_seq_one_letter_code
_entity_poly.pdbx_strand_id
1 'polypeptide(L)'
;MKPINLLVGGLTLFTAQGCKAPKQVVEQSEHPNIIYVFPDQYRNQAMGFWSQDGFRDKVNFEGDPVHTPNLDAFARESMVLTSAQSNCPLSSPHRGMLLTGMYPNRSG
;
A
#
# COMPACT_ATOMS: atom_id res chain seq x y z
N MET A 1 33.77 -56.41 -53.96
CA MET A 1 33.80 -56.06 -52.58
C MET A 1 33.21 -54.64 -52.48
N LYS A 2 32.00 -54.49 -51.95
CA LYS A 2 31.33 -53.19 -51.79
C LYS A 2 31.57 -52.65 -50.38
N PRO A 3 31.92 -51.38 -50.17
CA PRO A 3 32.01 -50.80 -48.82
C PRO A 3 30.61 -50.49 -48.27
N ILE A 4 30.46 -50.80 -46.98
CA ILE A 4 29.28 -50.55 -46.15
C ILE A 4 29.29 -49.09 -45.73
N ASN A 5 28.26 -48.33 -46.11
CA ASN A 5 28.07 -46.96 -45.58
C ASN A 5 27.43 -47.03 -44.18
N LEU A 6 28.14 -46.53 -43.20
CA LEU A 6 27.69 -46.37 -41.82
C LEU A 6 26.90 -45.06 -41.71
N LEU A 7 25.60 -45.13 -41.52
CA LEU A 7 24.72 -44.00 -41.25
C LEU A 7 24.91 -43.55 -39.80
N VAL A 8 25.58 -42.41 -39.59
CA VAL A 8 25.65 -41.75 -38.30
C VAL A 8 24.38 -40.91 -38.09
N GLY A 9 23.50 -41.40 -37.22
CA GLY A 9 22.28 -40.68 -36.83
C GLY A 9 22.63 -39.46 -35.95
N GLY A 10 22.41 -38.28 -36.51
CA GLY A 10 22.54 -37.03 -35.78
C GLY A 10 21.39 -36.83 -34.80
N LEU A 11 21.71 -36.84 -33.52
CA LEU A 11 20.82 -36.49 -32.41
C LEU A 11 20.71 -34.97 -32.30
N THR A 12 19.65 -34.37 -32.84
CA THR A 12 19.37 -32.94 -32.74
C THR A 12 18.81 -32.65 -31.33
N LEU A 13 19.65 -32.03 -30.49
CA LEU A 13 19.17 -31.45 -29.21
C LEU A 13 18.30 -30.23 -29.53
N PHE A 14 16.98 -30.36 -29.28
CA PHE A 14 16.08 -29.21 -29.19
C PHE A 14 16.35 -28.45 -27.90
N THR A 15 17.09 -27.33 -27.98
CA THR A 15 17.18 -26.38 -26.89
C THR A 15 15.89 -25.55 -26.85
N ALA A 16 15.05 -25.79 -25.84
CA ALA A 16 13.89 -24.96 -25.54
C ALA A 16 14.39 -23.57 -25.10
N GLN A 17 14.40 -22.60 -26.02
CA GLN A 17 14.57 -21.19 -25.68
C GLN A 17 13.30 -20.73 -24.95
N GLY A 18 13.36 -20.63 -23.61
CA GLY A 18 12.34 -20.02 -22.80
C GLY A 18 12.14 -18.57 -23.21
N CYS A 19 10.97 -18.24 -23.72
CA CYS A 19 10.54 -16.86 -23.98
C CYS A 19 10.57 -16.11 -22.64
N LYS A 20 11.58 -15.28 -22.42
CA LYS A 20 11.56 -14.27 -21.36
C LYS A 20 10.50 -13.25 -21.75
N ALA A 21 9.38 -13.23 -21.04
CA ALA A 21 8.39 -12.17 -21.18
C ALA A 21 9.08 -10.80 -20.94
N PRO A 22 8.81 -9.79 -21.76
CA PRO A 22 9.37 -8.47 -21.56
C PRO A 22 8.94 -7.97 -20.17
N LYS A 23 9.91 -7.59 -19.33
CA LYS A 23 9.61 -6.86 -18.11
C LYS A 23 8.93 -5.57 -18.54
N GLN A 24 7.65 -5.43 -18.24
CA GLN A 24 6.98 -4.15 -18.36
C GLN A 24 7.69 -3.19 -17.41
N VAL A 25 8.43 -2.27 -17.98
CA VAL A 25 8.90 -1.09 -17.25
C VAL A 25 7.65 -0.27 -17.01
N VAL A 26 7.13 -0.32 -15.79
CA VAL A 26 6.06 0.59 -15.35
C VAL A 26 6.72 1.96 -15.34
N GLU A 27 6.45 2.77 -16.36
CA GLU A 27 6.84 4.17 -16.41
C GLU A 27 6.19 4.83 -15.19
N GLN A 28 7.01 5.22 -14.21
CA GLN A 28 6.53 5.92 -13.01
C GLN A 28 5.96 7.24 -13.50
N SER A 29 4.65 7.40 -13.40
CA SER A 29 3.99 8.67 -13.66
C SER A 29 4.62 9.75 -12.78
N GLU A 30 5.01 10.88 -13.36
CA GLU A 30 5.51 12.04 -12.61
C GLU A 30 4.47 12.57 -11.61
N HIS A 31 3.21 12.18 -11.79
CA HIS A 31 2.08 12.55 -10.93
C HIS A 31 1.49 11.27 -10.31
N PRO A 32 1.74 11.00 -9.02
CA PRO A 32 1.19 9.84 -8.34
C PRO A 32 -0.34 9.97 -8.20
N ASN A 33 -1.03 8.83 -8.27
CA ASN A 33 -2.43 8.77 -7.88
C ASN A 33 -2.54 8.89 -6.36
N ILE A 34 -3.45 9.74 -5.87
CA ILE A 34 -3.69 9.92 -4.45
C ILE A 34 -5.05 9.33 -4.12
N ILE A 35 -5.08 8.38 -3.18
CA ILE A 35 -6.30 7.82 -2.62
C ILE A 35 -6.45 8.35 -1.20
N TYR A 36 -7.50 9.13 -0.94
CA TYR A 36 -7.81 9.66 0.37
C TYR A 36 -8.97 8.86 0.99
N VAL A 37 -8.67 8.12 2.08
CA VAL A 37 -9.66 7.34 2.83
C VAL A 37 -10.04 8.09 4.09
N PHE A 38 -11.29 8.47 4.22
CA PHE A 38 -11.81 9.21 5.36
C PHE A 38 -13.02 8.51 5.99
N PRO A 39 -12.80 7.63 6.98
CA PRO A 39 -13.88 6.91 7.66
C PRO A 39 -14.72 7.87 8.50
N ASP A 40 -16.00 7.57 8.64
CA ASP A 40 -16.93 8.33 9.49
C ASP A 40 -16.86 7.82 10.92
N GLN A 41 -16.81 8.73 11.90
CA GLN A 41 -16.83 8.46 13.35
C GLN A 41 -15.82 7.39 13.82
N TYR A 42 -14.71 7.23 13.10
CA TYR A 42 -13.69 6.26 13.47
C TYR A 42 -12.76 6.85 14.54
N ARG A 43 -12.74 6.22 15.72
CA ARG A 43 -11.90 6.66 16.84
C ARG A 43 -10.42 6.38 16.57
N ASN A 44 -9.56 7.32 16.90
CA ASN A 44 -8.11 7.14 16.78
C ASN A 44 -7.60 5.91 17.54
N GLN A 45 -8.14 5.65 18.74
CA GLN A 45 -7.76 4.49 19.56
C GLN A 45 -8.20 3.15 18.97
N ALA A 46 -9.19 3.11 18.07
CA ALA A 46 -9.75 1.89 17.51
C ALA A 46 -8.91 1.31 16.35
N MET A 47 -7.59 1.36 16.48
CA MET A 47 -6.63 0.76 15.54
C MET A 47 -5.69 -0.16 16.32
N GLY A 48 -5.67 -1.44 15.97
CA GLY A 48 -4.94 -2.49 16.70
C GLY A 48 -3.43 -2.24 16.81
N PHE A 49 -2.84 -1.57 15.83
CA PHE A 49 -1.41 -1.29 15.84
C PHE A 49 -0.97 -0.39 17.02
N TRP A 50 -1.87 0.41 17.63
CA TRP A 50 -1.50 1.22 18.81
C TRP A 50 -1.09 0.38 20.03
N SER A 51 -1.53 -0.87 20.10
CA SER A 51 -1.15 -1.80 21.17
C SER A 51 0.11 -2.61 20.85
N GLN A 52 0.70 -2.43 19.67
CA GLN A 52 1.88 -3.18 19.21
C GLN A 52 3.19 -2.47 19.55
N ASP A 53 4.25 -3.26 19.66
CA ASP A 53 5.60 -2.75 19.85
C ASP A 53 6.02 -1.79 18.71
N GLY A 54 6.69 -0.71 19.09
CA GLY A 54 7.11 0.34 18.16
C GLY A 54 6.05 1.41 17.85
N PHE A 55 4.78 1.20 18.27
CA PHE A 55 3.73 2.22 18.19
C PHE A 55 3.27 2.67 19.57
N ARG A 56 3.11 1.73 20.51
CA ARG A 56 2.66 2.01 21.89
C ARG A 56 3.47 3.13 22.55
N ASP A 57 4.79 3.10 22.44
CA ASP A 57 5.68 4.05 23.11
C ASP A 57 5.68 5.44 22.48
N LYS A 58 5.03 5.61 21.33
CA LYS A 58 4.97 6.88 20.58
C LYS A 58 3.72 7.70 20.89
N VAL A 59 2.80 7.16 21.67
CA VAL A 59 1.52 7.80 21.99
C VAL A 59 1.29 7.83 23.51
N ASN A 60 0.48 8.77 23.98
CA ASN A 60 0.16 8.96 25.39
C ASN A 60 -1.24 8.44 25.76
N PHE A 61 -1.77 7.54 24.97
CA PHE A 61 -3.07 6.88 25.18
C PHE A 61 -2.94 5.36 25.01
N GLU A 62 -3.90 4.63 25.53
CA GLU A 62 -4.03 3.19 25.32
C GLU A 62 -4.93 2.92 24.12
N GLY A 63 -4.48 2.00 23.24
CA GLY A 63 -5.28 1.53 22.10
C GLY A 63 -6.45 0.67 22.58
N ASP A 64 -7.58 0.72 21.88
CA ASP A 64 -8.70 -0.16 22.13
C ASP A 64 -8.30 -1.63 21.83
N PRO A 65 -8.88 -2.61 22.53
CA PRO A 65 -8.62 -4.04 22.26
C PRO A 65 -9.36 -4.50 21.02
N VAL A 66 -8.93 -4.03 19.85
CA VAL A 66 -9.54 -4.31 18.53
C VAL A 66 -8.58 -5.08 17.64
N HIS A 67 -9.13 -5.83 16.70
CA HIS A 67 -8.37 -6.60 15.71
C HIS A 67 -8.49 -5.97 14.33
N THR A 68 -7.41 -5.35 13.86
CA THR A 68 -7.36 -4.63 12.57
C THR A 68 -6.17 -5.05 11.71
N PRO A 69 -6.08 -6.34 11.30
CA PRO A 69 -4.86 -6.91 10.73
C PRO A 69 -4.39 -6.19 9.45
N ASN A 70 -5.30 -5.72 8.61
CA ASN A 70 -4.95 -4.99 7.40
C ASN A 70 -4.41 -3.58 7.69
N LEU A 71 -5.01 -2.87 8.65
CA LEU A 71 -4.50 -1.57 9.09
C LEU A 71 -3.16 -1.72 9.82
N ASP A 72 -3.01 -2.78 10.60
CA ASP A 72 -1.77 -3.09 11.31
C ASP A 72 -0.61 -3.39 10.34
N ALA A 73 -0.88 -4.15 9.28
CA ALA A 73 0.09 -4.40 8.21
C ALA A 73 0.46 -3.10 7.48
N PHE A 74 -0.54 -2.31 7.12
CA PHE A 74 -0.35 -1.04 6.43
C PHE A 74 0.44 -0.03 7.29
N ALA A 75 0.17 0.04 8.61
CA ALA A 75 0.89 0.91 9.52
C ALA A 75 2.39 0.59 9.62
N ARG A 76 2.76 -0.70 9.51
CA ARG A 76 4.17 -1.11 9.51
C ARG A 76 4.95 -0.71 8.26
N GLU A 77 4.26 -0.54 7.15
CA GLU A 77 4.85 -0.21 5.84
C GLU A 77 4.70 1.27 5.45
N SER A 78 4.08 2.08 6.32
CA SER A 78 3.74 3.47 6.03
C SER A 78 4.19 4.43 7.13
N MET A 79 4.02 5.73 6.86
CA MET A 79 4.22 6.78 7.87
C MET A 79 2.95 6.93 8.70
N VAL A 80 3.05 6.72 10.02
CA VAL A 80 1.97 6.94 10.98
C VAL A 80 2.16 8.27 11.68
N LEU A 81 1.20 9.18 11.52
CA LEU A 81 1.19 10.49 12.17
C LEU A 81 0.52 10.36 13.55
N THR A 82 1.33 10.36 14.60
CA THR A 82 0.86 10.12 15.99
C THR A 82 0.15 11.31 16.63
N SER A 83 0.36 12.50 16.10
CA SER A 83 -0.15 13.76 16.67
C SER A 83 -0.91 14.62 15.65
N ALA A 84 -1.49 13.97 14.62
CA ALA A 84 -2.31 14.68 13.64
C ALA A 84 -3.59 15.21 14.30
N GLN A 85 -3.89 16.48 14.08
CA GLN A 85 -5.04 17.16 14.66
C GLN A 85 -5.92 17.79 13.58
N SER A 86 -7.23 17.72 13.80
CA SER A 86 -8.17 18.49 13.00
C SER A 86 -8.35 19.89 13.59
N ASN A 87 -8.37 20.91 12.75
CA ASN A 87 -8.69 22.28 13.15
C ASN A 87 -10.20 22.52 13.40
N CYS A 88 -11.05 21.52 13.05
CA CYS A 88 -12.46 21.47 13.46
C CYS A 88 -12.88 19.99 13.61
N PRO A 89 -13.04 19.49 14.86
CA PRO A 89 -13.32 18.06 15.11
C PRO A 89 -14.82 17.72 15.01
N LEU A 90 -15.56 18.43 14.16
CA LEU A 90 -16.97 18.17 13.88
C LEU A 90 -17.11 17.69 12.42
N SER A 91 -17.98 16.72 12.18
CA SER A 91 -18.13 16.02 10.90
C SER A 91 -18.36 16.96 9.71
N SER A 92 -19.46 17.72 9.70
CA SER A 92 -19.81 18.57 8.55
C SER A 92 -18.81 19.70 8.31
N PRO A 93 -18.37 20.47 9.31
CA PRO A 93 -17.38 21.51 9.10
C PRO A 93 -16.02 20.96 8.62
N HIS A 94 -15.59 19.82 9.17
CA HIS A 94 -14.34 19.19 8.72
C HIS A 94 -14.41 18.74 7.27
N ARG A 95 -15.53 18.12 6.87
CA ARG A 95 -15.75 17.71 5.46
C ARG A 95 -15.83 18.92 4.53
N GLY A 96 -16.46 19.99 4.98
CA GLY A 96 -16.47 21.26 4.25
C GLY A 96 -15.07 21.82 4.01
N MET A 97 -14.22 21.81 5.04
CA MET A 97 -12.82 22.22 4.90
C MET A 97 -12.05 21.34 3.90
N LEU A 98 -12.22 20.04 3.99
CA LEU A 98 -11.54 19.09 3.09
C LEU A 98 -11.92 19.35 1.63
N LEU A 99 -13.20 19.59 1.35
CA LEU A 99 -13.70 19.78 -0.02
C LEU A 99 -13.43 21.17 -0.58
N THR A 100 -13.37 22.19 0.28
CA THR A 100 -13.24 23.59 -0.16
C THR A 100 -11.82 24.16 0.01
N GLY A 101 -10.99 23.52 0.85
CA GLY A 101 -9.70 24.07 1.26
C GLY A 101 -9.82 25.30 2.17
N MET A 102 -11.02 25.62 2.67
CA MET A 102 -11.29 26.80 3.50
C MET A 102 -11.63 26.42 4.93
N TYR A 103 -11.26 27.28 5.89
CA TYR A 103 -11.65 27.11 7.29
C TYR A 103 -13.17 27.31 7.47
N PRO A 104 -13.81 26.64 8.48
CA PRO A 104 -15.26 26.68 8.66
C PRO A 104 -15.82 28.08 8.87
N ASN A 105 -15.10 28.95 9.57
CA ASN A 105 -15.52 30.32 9.81
C ASN A 105 -15.53 31.20 8.54
N ARG A 106 -15.01 30.70 7.43
CA ARG A 106 -14.99 31.39 6.13
C ARG A 106 -15.94 30.76 5.13
N SER A 107 -16.23 29.48 5.25
CA SER A 107 -17.11 28.74 4.33
C SER A 107 -18.58 28.73 4.76
N GLY A 108 -18.90 29.11 5.97
CA GLY A 108 -20.25 29.10 6.54
C GLY A 108 -20.61 27.81 7.22
#